data_a119afd6c5ee8b9ac60391ba34d279b0
#
_entry.id   a119afd6c5ee8b9ac60391ba34d279b0
#
_cell.length_a   1.000
_cell.length_b   1.000
_cell.length_c   1.000
_cell.angle_alpha   90.00
_cell.angle_beta   90.00
_cell.angle_gamma   90.00
#
_symmetry.space_group_name_H-M   'P 1'
#
loop_
_entity.id
_entity.type
_entity.pdbx_description
1 polymer ?
#
loop_
_entity_poly.entity_id
_entity_poly.type
_entity_poly.pdbx_seq_one_letter_code
_entity_poly.pdbx_strand_id
1 'polypeptide(L)'
;MIGAGRLRFVATRMTAATAQDALGGRDGVYTAGSMFRCDLRDQGASETAYADGVAVIRNFEVRARWNTIENIGLTEIDRLSVRGKTLRIEAITNLDEADRLAVIQCVEVD
;
A
#
# COMPACT_ATOMS: atom_id res chain seq x y z
N MET A 1 -7.90 14.28 13.79
CA MET A 1 -6.48 14.20 14.12
C MET A 1 -6.08 12.79 14.52
N ILE A 2 -4.94 12.33 14.06
CA ILE A 2 -4.47 11.00 14.40
C ILE A 2 -3.60 11.09 15.65
N GLY A 3 -3.99 10.37 16.69
CA GLY A 3 -3.16 10.23 17.85
C GLY A 3 -2.02 9.24 17.56
N ALA A 4 -0.87 9.42 18.21
CA ALA A 4 0.28 8.54 18.02
C ALA A 4 -0.07 7.08 18.29
N GLY A 5 -0.97 6.82 19.24
CA GLY A 5 -1.37 5.46 19.59
C GLY A 5 -2.18 4.75 18.52
N ARG A 6 -2.68 5.45 17.53
CA ARG A 6 -3.43 4.83 16.42
C ARG A 6 -2.52 4.35 15.31
N LEU A 7 -1.29 4.83 15.25
CA LEU A 7 -0.32 4.42 14.24
C LEU A 7 0.55 3.32 14.84
N ARG A 8 -0.06 2.15 15.01
CA ARG A 8 0.55 1.06 15.78
C ARG A 8 1.48 0.18 14.96
N PHE A 9 1.39 0.22 13.67
CA PHE A 9 2.13 -0.69 12.82
C PHE A 9 3.18 0.06 12.03
N VAL A 10 4.15 -0.69 11.51
CA VAL A 10 5.19 -0.13 10.65
C VAL A 10 5.05 -0.77 9.28
N ALA A 11 4.92 0.06 8.27
CA ALA A 11 4.89 -0.37 6.88
C ALA A 11 6.22 -0.04 6.23
N THR A 12 6.66 -0.89 5.33
CA THR A 12 7.85 -0.67 4.53
C THR A 12 7.44 -0.40 3.10
N ARG A 13 7.91 0.71 2.54
CA ARG A 13 7.71 1.01 1.13
C ARG A 13 8.54 0.04 0.30
N MET A 14 7.90 -0.62 -0.65
CA MET A 14 8.56 -1.51 -1.59
C MET A 14 8.51 -0.87 -2.96
N THR A 15 9.67 -0.54 -3.51
CA THR A 15 9.73 0.11 -4.81
C THR A 15 10.10 -0.90 -5.89
N ALA A 16 9.50 -0.74 -7.04
CA ALA A 16 9.84 -1.56 -8.19
C ALA A 16 11.27 -1.24 -8.62
N ALA A 17 11.96 -2.23 -9.15
CA ALA A 17 13.30 -2.02 -9.67
C ALA A 17 13.27 -0.96 -10.77
N THR A 18 14.19 0.01 -10.67
CA THR A 18 14.26 1.04 -11.68
C THR A 18 14.84 0.51 -12.98
N ALA A 19 15.77 -0.43 -12.88
CA ALA A 19 16.32 -1.08 -14.06
C ALA A 19 15.35 -2.15 -14.51
N GLN A 20 14.77 -1.92 -15.65
CA GLN A 20 13.87 -2.86 -16.26
C GLN A 20 14.65 -3.79 -17.14
N ASP A 21 14.32 -5.07 -17.13
CA ASP A 21 15.03 -6.00 -18.00
C ASP A 21 14.62 -5.76 -19.45
N ALA A 22 15.32 -6.46 -20.36
CA ALA A 22 15.09 -6.27 -21.79
C ALA A 22 13.67 -6.65 -22.22
N LEU A 23 13.00 -7.45 -21.42
CA LEU A 23 11.65 -7.89 -21.73
C LEU A 23 10.61 -6.99 -21.08
N GLY A 24 11.05 -6.00 -20.33
CA GLY A 24 10.14 -5.09 -19.64
C GLY A 24 9.51 -5.67 -18.41
N GLY A 25 9.89 -6.86 -17.99
CA GLY A 25 9.30 -7.49 -16.83
C GLY A 25 9.91 -6.98 -15.54
N ARG A 26 9.05 -6.69 -14.58
CA ARG A 26 9.48 -6.27 -13.25
C ARG A 26 8.69 -6.97 -12.17
N ASP A 27 7.93 -7.98 -12.55
CA ASP A 27 7.08 -8.68 -11.60
C ASP A 27 7.92 -9.32 -10.52
N GLY A 28 7.54 -9.06 -9.28
CA GLY A 28 8.22 -9.65 -8.14
C GLY A 28 9.55 -9.04 -7.77
N VAL A 29 10.02 -8.05 -8.52
CA VAL A 29 11.31 -7.42 -8.25
C VAL A 29 11.06 -6.09 -7.56
N TYR A 30 10.96 -6.14 -6.23
CA TYR A 30 10.76 -4.96 -5.41
C TYR A 30 11.85 -4.86 -4.36
N THR A 31 12.25 -3.65 -4.06
CA THR A 31 13.31 -3.38 -3.09
C THR A 31 12.72 -2.65 -1.91
N ALA A 32 13.06 -3.10 -0.72
CA ALA A 32 12.63 -2.45 0.51
C ALA A 32 13.27 -1.07 0.63
N GLY A 33 12.47 -0.10 1.00
CA GLY A 33 12.91 1.28 1.16
C GLY A 33 12.49 1.85 2.50
N SER A 34 11.93 3.04 2.47
CA SER A 34 11.57 3.76 3.69
C SER A 34 10.50 3.04 4.48
N MET A 35 10.56 3.20 5.80
CA MET A 35 9.56 2.68 6.72
C MET A 35 8.79 3.84 7.32
N PHE A 36 7.54 3.59 7.67
CA PHE A 36 6.72 4.62 8.29
C PHE A 36 5.66 3.98 9.18
N ARG A 37 5.20 4.74 10.15
CA ARG A 37 4.15 4.28 11.05
C ARG A 37 2.79 4.44 10.39
N CYS A 38 1.92 3.48 10.62
CA CYS A 38 0.60 3.46 10.01
C CYS A 38 -0.40 2.71 10.87
N ASP A 39 -1.66 2.87 10.51
CA ASP A 39 -2.75 2.02 10.97
C ASP A 39 -3.16 1.15 9.79
N LEU A 40 -3.57 -0.08 10.09
CA LEU A 40 -3.98 -1.03 9.08
C LEU A 40 -5.39 -1.50 9.41
N ARG A 41 -6.29 -1.41 8.44
CA ARG A 41 -7.67 -1.83 8.62
C ARG A 41 -8.06 -2.82 7.54
N ASP A 42 -8.65 -3.92 7.97
CA ASP A 42 -9.18 -4.92 7.05
C ASP A 42 -10.53 -4.42 6.54
N GLN A 43 -10.64 -4.25 5.24
CA GLN A 43 -11.86 -3.77 4.59
C GLN A 43 -12.70 -4.91 4.05
N GLY A 44 -12.32 -6.14 4.37
CA GLY A 44 -13.05 -7.30 3.92
C GLY A 44 -12.55 -7.81 2.58
N ALA A 45 -13.27 -8.77 2.06
CA ALA A 45 -12.91 -9.42 0.80
C ALA A 45 -13.96 -9.15 -0.24
N SER A 46 -13.54 -9.07 -1.49
CA SER A 46 -14.45 -9.01 -2.63
C SER A 46 -14.10 -10.11 -3.59
N GLU A 47 -15.09 -10.51 -4.38
CA GLU A 47 -14.91 -11.56 -5.36
C GLU A 47 -14.89 -10.97 -6.76
N THR A 48 -13.97 -11.48 -7.58
CA THR A 48 -13.90 -11.07 -8.97
C THR A 48 -14.00 -12.33 -9.81
N ALA A 49 -14.96 -12.31 -10.74
CA ALA A 49 -15.17 -13.45 -11.62
C ALA A 49 -14.21 -13.35 -12.80
N TYR A 50 -13.56 -14.47 -13.08
CA TYR A 50 -12.69 -14.61 -14.24
C TYR A 50 -13.20 -15.75 -15.12
N ALA A 51 -12.63 -15.86 -16.30
CA ALA A 51 -12.97 -16.98 -17.18
C ALA A 51 -12.68 -18.33 -16.52
N ASP A 52 -11.68 -18.39 -15.68
CA ASP A 52 -11.25 -19.63 -15.01
C ASP A 52 -11.92 -19.86 -13.67
N GLY A 53 -12.83 -18.98 -13.24
CA GLY A 53 -13.50 -19.13 -11.96
C GLY A 53 -13.58 -17.82 -11.21
N VAL A 54 -13.48 -17.89 -9.89
CA VAL A 54 -13.61 -16.74 -9.01
C VAL A 54 -12.34 -16.55 -8.20
N ALA A 55 -11.84 -15.34 -8.16
CA ALA A 55 -10.74 -14.98 -7.28
C ALA A 55 -11.25 -14.11 -6.14
N VAL A 56 -10.71 -14.34 -4.96
CA VAL A 56 -11.03 -13.55 -3.77
C VAL A 56 -9.92 -12.52 -3.56
N ILE A 57 -10.31 -11.27 -3.47
CA ILE A 57 -9.38 -10.16 -3.26
C ILE A 57 -9.63 -9.61 -1.87
N ARG A 58 -8.59 -9.55 -1.06
CA ARG A 58 -8.68 -8.97 0.28
C ARG A 58 -8.27 -7.52 0.23
N ASN A 59 -9.13 -6.68 0.75
CA ASN A 59 -8.96 -5.23 0.69
C ASN A 59 -8.51 -4.72 2.05
N PHE A 60 -7.54 -3.79 2.03
CA PHE A 60 -7.03 -3.17 3.24
C PHE A 60 -6.97 -1.66 3.05
N GLU A 61 -7.08 -0.96 4.16
CA GLU A 61 -6.88 0.47 4.19
C GLU A 61 -5.72 0.77 5.12
N VAL A 62 -4.74 1.49 4.62
CA VAL A 62 -3.58 1.93 5.40
C VAL A 62 -3.74 3.43 5.63
N ARG A 63 -3.63 3.86 6.88
CA ARG A 63 -3.71 5.27 7.22
C ARG A 63 -2.39 5.71 7.82
N ALA A 64 -1.90 6.85 7.38
CA ALA A 64 -0.64 7.40 7.84
C ALA A 64 -0.72 8.92 7.78
N ARG A 65 0.26 9.59 8.38
CA ARG A 65 0.31 11.05 8.33
C ARG A 65 0.62 11.49 6.91
N TRP A 66 -0.10 12.48 6.43
CA TRP A 66 0.04 12.93 5.06
C TRP A 66 1.47 13.38 4.75
N ASN A 67 2.08 14.18 5.63
CA ASN A 67 3.42 14.67 5.38
C ASN A 67 4.47 13.55 5.33
N THR A 68 4.23 12.46 6.06
CA THR A 68 5.12 11.31 6.00
C THR A 68 5.06 10.67 4.62
N ILE A 69 3.85 10.46 4.11
CA ILE A 69 3.66 9.85 2.79
C ILE A 69 4.24 10.76 1.71
N GLU A 70 4.03 12.05 1.83
CA GLU A 70 4.55 13.01 0.87
C GLU A 70 6.08 13.03 0.89
N ASN A 71 6.68 13.00 2.07
CA ASN A 71 8.13 13.05 2.21
C ASN A 71 8.83 11.81 1.65
N ILE A 72 8.24 10.65 1.80
CA ILE A 72 8.85 9.44 1.25
C ILE A 72 8.54 9.25 -0.22
N GLY A 73 7.63 10.04 -0.77
CA GLY A 73 7.31 9.97 -2.19
C GLY A 73 6.55 8.73 -2.61
N LEU A 74 5.70 8.20 -1.72
CA LEU A 74 4.94 6.99 -2.02
C LEU A 74 4.01 7.22 -3.21
N THR A 75 3.99 6.27 -4.13
CA THR A 75 3.15 6.35 -5.31
C THR A 75 2.34 5.07 -5.46
N GLU A 76 1.37 5.11 -6.37
CA GLU A 76 0.46 3.98 -6.61
C GLU A 76 1.14 2.80 -7.30
N ILE A 77 2.34 2.98 -7.82
CA ILE A 77 3.09 1.86 -8.41
C ILE A 77 3.93 1.13 -7.38
N ASP A 78 4.05 1.69 -6.17
CA ASP A 78 4.78 1.05 -5.10
C ASP A 78 3.91 0.00 -4.41
N ARG A 79 4.55 -0.81 -3.58
CA ARG A 79 3.85 -1.75 -2.71
C ARG A 79 4.23 -1.48 -1.27
N LEU A 80 3.43 -2.01 -0.36
CA LEU A 80 3.69 -1.89 1.06
C LEU A 80 3.85 -3.27 1.67
N SER A 81 4.83 -3.41 2.56
CA SER A 81 4.96 -4.59 3.38
C SER A 81 4.61 -4.21 4.80
N VAL A 82 3.57 -4.81 5.36
CA VAL A 82 3.12 -4.51 6.71
C VAL A 82 2.52 -5.75 7.32
N ARG A 83 2.95 -6.07 8.53
CA ARG A 83 2.47 -7.22 9.29
C ARG A 83 2.58 -8.54 8.51
N GLY A 84 3.64 -8.69 7.76
CA GLY A 84 3.85 -9.91 6.98
C GLY A 84 3.02 -10.00 5.71
N LYS A 85 2.29 -8.96 5.37
CA LYS A 85 1.47 -8.91 4.16
C LYS A 85 2.13 -8.01 3.12
N THR A 86 1.96 -8.36 1.87
CA THR A 86 2.35 -7.50 0.76
C THR A 86 1.10 -6.89 0.17
N LEU A 87 1.05 -5.58 0.12
CA LEU A 87 -0.13 -4.85 -0.32
C LEU A 87 0.19 -4.05 -1.57
N ARG A 88 -0.66 -4.20 -2.58
CA ARG A 88 -0.58 -3.38 -3.79
C ARG A 88 -1.44 -2.14 -3.57
N ILE A 89 -0.90 -0.98 -3.88
CA ILE A 89 -1.59 0.29 -3.67
C ILE A 89 -2.54 0.53 -4.84
N GLU A 90 -3.81 0.79 -4.51
CA GLU A 90 -4.83 1.12 -5.51
C GLU A 90 -5.03 2.61 -5.63
N ALA A 91 -5.02 3.32 -4.50
CA ALA A 91 -5.23 4.76 -4.48
C ALA A 91 -4.64 5.36 -3.22
N ILE A 92 -4.16 6.57 -3.33
CA ILE A 92 -3.66 7.36 -2.20
C ILE A 92 -4.50 8.62 -2.13
N THR A 93 -5.17 8.83 -1.01
CA THR A 93 -6.09 9.96 -0.84
C THR A 93 -5.62 10.85 0.30
N ASN A 94 -5.63 12.14 0.06
CA ASN A 94 -5.44 13.14 1.09
C ASN A 94 -6.83 13.41 1.69
N LEU A 95 -7.10 12.84 2.85
CA LEU A 95 -8.43 12.88 3.45
C LEU A 95 -8.86 14.31 3.67
N ASP A 96 -10.01 14.67 3.12
CA ASP A 96 -10.61 16.02 3.22
C ASP A 96 -9.70 17.12 2.68
N GLU A 97 -8.67 16.76 1.89
CA GLU A 97 -7.68 17.72 1.39
C GLU A 97 -7.05 18.55 2.51
N ALA A 98 -6.95 17.95 3.71
CA ALA A 98 -6.51 18.69 4.89
C ALA A 98 -5.01 18.54 5.18
N ASP A 99 -4.29 17.79 4.35
CA ASP A 99 -2.84 17.58 4.50
C ASP A 99 -2.46 17.00 5.85
N ARG A 100 -3.35 16.20 6.44
CA ARG A 100 -3.11 15.60 7.75
C ARG A 100 -3.07 14.09 7.69
N LEU A 101 -4.00 13.48 6.99
CA LEU A 101 -4.15 12.03 6.95
C LEU A 101 -4.14 11.55 5.51
N ALA A 102 -3.25 10.60 5.23
CA ALA A 102 -3.28 9.87 3.97
C ALA A 102 -4.04 8.58 4.18
N VAL A 103 -4.97 8.29 3.30
CA VAL A 103 -5.72 7.05 3.27
C VAL A 103 -5.30 6.29 2.02
N ILE A 104 -4.69 5.14 2.23
CA ILE A 104 -4.12 4.34 1.14
C ILE A 104 -4.98 3.10 0.99
N GLN A 105 -5.66 2.99 -0.13
CA GLN A 105 -6.48 1.83 -0.45
C GLN A 105 -5.59 0.78 -1.08
N CYS A 106 -5.61 -0.42 -0.53
CA CYS A 106 -4.72 -1.49 -0.95
C CYS A 106 -5.45 -2.80 -1.12
N VAL A 107 -4.83 -3.69 -1.90
CA VAL A 107 -5.26 -5.09 -1.97
C VAL A 107 -4.07 -5.96 -1.66
N GLU A 108 -4.32 -7.06 -0.97
CA GLU A 108 -3.26 -8.01 -0.64
C GLU A 108 -2.88 -8.79 -1.88
N VAL A 109 -1.58 -8.96 -2.07
CA VAL A 109 -1.04 -9.77 -3.18
C VAL A 109 -0.13 -10.84 -2.60
N ASP A 110 0.03 -11.89 -3.36
CA ASP A 110 0.90 -13.00 -2.98
C ASP A 110 2.38 -12.69 -3.22
#